data_765af3e86f57c36a1d16ddcf58a00b15
#
_entry.id   765af3e86f57c36a1d16ddcf58a00b15
#
_cell.length_a   1.000
_cell.length_b   1.000
_cell.length_c   1.000
_cell.angle_alpha   90.00
_cell.angle_beta   90.00
_cell.angle_gamma   90.00
#
_symmetry.space_group_name_H-M   'P 1'
#
loop_
_entity.id
_entity.type
_entity.pdbx_description
1 polymer ?
#
loop_
_entity_poly.entity_id
_entity_poly.type
_entity_poly.pdbx_seq_one_letter_code
_entity_poly.pdbx_strand_id
1 'polypeptide(L)'
;MPNLRALCQAYLDGEADPDQVEEAFREARGCTKCDTGGVDHLRAIEVCRAQRTVEWKKKRRSMVTASECAAVLGQNKYDTPQKILMRKLGMTVFKGNKFTQHGQDMEAAAIARYEVETGHTVETFGLMVSPDEPWLGGSPDGITQCGRVVEVKCPVTREIVPGEIPRQYMAQVQQLMHITGLEVADFVEMKGPEEFQIVEVKRDPDWWNTHEKKLREFHARLTECLEDPTLAPKPRRRKKKKPDFDFG
;
A
#
# COMPACT_ATOMS: atom_id res chain seq x y z
N MET A 1 -30.64 -12.82 -3.89
CA MET A 1 -29.20 -12.58 -3.82
C MET A 1 -28.76 -12.78 -2.40
N PRO A 2 -27.68 -13.48 -2.11
CA PRO A 2 -27.18 -13.59 -0.73
C PRO A 2 -26.89 -12.19 -0.20
N ASN A 3 -27.15 -11.97 1.08
CA ASN A 3 -26.84 -10.71 1.74
C ASN A 3 -25.32 -10.66 1.98
N LEU A 4 -24.59 -10.15 0.98
CA LEU A 4 -23.12 -10.06 1.00
C LEU A 4 -22.59 -9.32 2.23
N ARG A 5 -23.37 -8.36 2.75
CA ARG A 5 -23.02 -7.61 3.97
C ARG A 5 -23.05 -8.50 5.21
N ALA A 6 -24.07 -9.35 5.32
CA ALA A 6 -24.17 -10.34 6.42
C ALA A 6 -23.08 -11.42 6.31
N LEU A 7 -22.75 -11.84 5.09
CA LEU A 7 -21.68 -12.81 4.85
C LEU A 7 -20.29 -12.23 5.17
N CYS A 8 -20.04 -10.98 4.82
CA CYS A 8 -18.81 -10.29 5.25
C CYS A 8 -18.72 -10.18 6.78
N GLN A 9 -19.86 -9.92 7.45
CA GLN A 9 -19.88 -9.86 8.90
C GLN A 9 -19.57 -11.23 9.51
N ALA A 10 -20.20 -12.30 9.02
CA ALA A 10 -19.94 -13.67 9.48
C ALA A 10 -18.46 -14.08 9.27
N TYR A 11 -17.82 -13.64 8.19
CA TYR A 11 -16.38 -13.85 7.96
C TYR A 11 -15.52 -13.12 9.00
N LEU A 12 -15.85 -11.86 9.31
CA LEU A 12 -15.14 -11.07 10.32
C LEU A 12 -15.28 -11.65 11.72
N ASP A 13 -16.43 -12.26 11.99
CA ASP A 13 -16.74 -12.94 13.26
C ASP A 13 -16.14 -14.36 13.35
N GLY A 14 -15.51 -14.84 12.26
CA GLY A 14 -14.94 -16.19 12.18
C GLY A 14 -15.97 -17.30 12.00
N GLU A 15 -17.19 -16.94 11.61
CA GLU A 15 -18.33 -17.85 11.44
C GLU A 15 -18.53 -18.32 9.99
N ALA A 16 -17.89 -17.66 9.02
CA ALA A 16 -17.96 -18.03 7.61
C ALA A 16 -16.59 -18.44 7.06
N ASP A 17 -16.62 -19.47 6.19
CA ASP A 17 -15.43 -19.95 5.49
C ASP A 17 -14.98 -18.93 4.44
N PRO A 18 -13.68 -18.61 4.34
CA PRO A 18 -13.12 -17.75 3.30
C PRO A 18 -13.55 -18.14 1.88
N ASP A 19 -13.61 -19.45 1.58
CA ASP A 19 -13.99 -19.96 0.26
C ASP A 19 -15.46 -19.68 -0.06
N GLN A 20 -16.35 -19.73 0.93
CA GLN A 20 -17.78 -19.40 0.77
C GLN A 20 -17.97 -17.91 0.50
N VAL A 21 -17.20 -17.07 1.16
CA VAL A 21 -17.21 -15.62 0.92
C VAL A 21 -16.73 -15.34 -0.50
N GLU A 22 -15.62 -15.94 -0.93
CA GLU A 22 -15.08 -15.75 -2.27
C GLU A 22 -16.05 -16.23 -3.36
N GLU A 23 -16.74 -17.35 -3.15
CA GLU A 23 -17.71 -17.88 -4.11
C GLU A 23 -18.97 -17.01 -4.23
N ALA A 24 -19.51 -16.54 -3.10
CA ALA A 24 -20.65 -15.62 -3.09
C ALA A 24 -20.33 -14.28 -3.78
N PHE A 25 -19.10 -13.79 -3.61
CA PHE A 25 -18.61 -12.61 -4.34
C PHE A 25 -18.39 -12.91 -5.82
N ARG A 26 -17.95 -14.11 -6.19
CA ARG A 26 -17.80 -14.54 -7.58
C ARG A 26 -19.15 -14.57 -8.31
N GLU A 27 -20.21 -15.03 -7.66
CA GLU A 27 -21.57 -15.04 -8.21
C GLU A 27 -22.17 -13.63 -8.35
N ALA A 28 -21.82 -12.72 -7.43
CA ALA A 28 -22.28 -11.32 -7.47
C ALA A 28 -21.51 -10.45 -8.48
N ARG A 29 -20.45 -10.97 -9.09
CA ARG A 29 -19.57 -10.25 -10.03
C ARG A 29 -20.26 -9.89 -11.35
N GLY A 30 -20.95 -8.78 -11.32
CA GLY A 30 -21.35 -8.07 -12.52
C GLY A 30 -21.14 -6.58 -12.28
N CYS A 31 -19.97 -6.03 -12.59
CA CYS A 31 -19.80 -4.58 -12.58
C CYS A 31 -20.69 -4.00 -13.68
N THR A 32 -21.87 -3.52 -13.30
CA THR A 32 -22.84 -2.90 -14.21
C THR A 32 -22.47 -1.47 -14.61
N LYS A 33 -21.37 -0.93 -14.06
CA LYS A 33 -20.93 0.46 -14.26
C LYS A 33 -19.68 0.61 -15.12
N CYS A 34 -19.00 -0.48 -15.49
CA CYS A 34 -17.74 -0.42 -16.21
C CYS A 34 -17.93 -0.76 -17.68
N ASP A 35 -18.00 0.25 -18.52
CA ASP A 35 -18.05 0.14 -19.99
C ASP A 35 -16.67 0.44 -20.63
N THR A 36 -15.61 0.34 -19.84
CA THR A 36 -14.24 0.57 -20.27
C THR A 36 -13.55 -0.76 -20.54
N GLY A 37 -12.73 -0.85 -21.57
CA GLY A 37 -12.06 -2.07 -22.05
C GLY A 37 -11.14 -2.79 -21.06
N GLY A 38 -11.47 -2.75 -19.77
CA GLY A 38 -10.77 -3.42 -18.70
C GLY A 38 -9.40 -2.82 -18.37
N VAL A 39 -8.74 -3.37 -17.37
CA VAL A 39 -7.41 -2.95 -16.91
C VAL A 39 -6.30 -3.94 -17.26
N ASP A 40 -6.59 -4.89 -18.16
CA ASP A 40 -5.63 -5.94 -18.57
C ASP A 40 -4.34 -5.36 -19.17
N HIS A 41 -4.42 -4.19 -19.83
CA HIS A 41 -3.25 -3.50 -20.35
C HIS A 41 -2.22 -3.16 -19.25
N LEU A 42 -2.65 -2.99 -18.00
CA LEU A 42 -1.76 -2.74 -16.87
C LEU A 42 -0.91 -3.97 -16.49
N ARG A 43 -1.27 -5.17 -16.97
CA ARG A 43 -0.44 -6.38 -16.81
C ARG A 43 0.92 -6.25 -17.48
N ALA A 44 1.04 -5.41 -18.51
CA ALA A 44 2.31 -5.16 -19.20
C ALA A 44 3.38 -4.51 -18.29
N ILE A 45 2.96 -3.77 -17.28
CA ILE A 45 3.88 -3.13 -16.30
C ILE A 45 4.00 -3.91 -14.99
N GLU A 46 3.34 -5.07 -14.88
CA GLU A 46 3.41 -5.96 -13.72
C GLU A 46 4.63 -6.88 -13.80
N VAL A 47 5.67 -6.59 -13.04
CA VAL A 47 6.94 -7.35 -13.09
C VAL A 47 7.02 -8.51 -12.10
N CYS A 48 6.08 -8.60 -11.16
CA CYS A 48 5.98 -9.71 -10.20
C CYS A 48 4.54 -9.83 -9.70
N ARG A 49 3.86 -10.91 -10.08
CA ARG A 49 2.42 -11.09 -9.82
C ARG A 49 2.08 -11.34 -8.36
N ALA A 50 2.86 -12.19 -7.70
CA ALA A 50 2.61 -12.58 -6.32
C ALA A 50 3.31 -11.63 -5.35
N GLN A 51 2.53 -10.87 -4.58
CA GLN A 51 3.03 -10.01 -3.52
C GLN A 51 3.62 -10.83 -2.35
N ARG A 52 4.47 -10.20 -1.54
CA ARG A 52 5.07 -10.74 -0.30
C ARG A 52 6.03 -11.94 -0.49
N THR A 53 6.21 -12.43 -1.72
CA THR A 53 7.18 -13.48 -2.05
C THR A 53 8.63 -13.02 -1.92
N VAL A 54 9.56 -13.97 -1.96
CA VAL A 54 11.01 -13.66 -1.95
C VAL A 54 11.39 -12.86 -3.19
N GLU A 55 10.85 -13.21 -4.35
CA GLU A 55 11.07 -12.50 -5.61
C GLU A 55 10.57 -11.05 -5.55
N TRP A 56 9.35 -10.86 -5.09
CA TRP A 56 8.76 -9.54 -4.89
C TRP A 56 9.60 -8.66 -3.96
N LYS A 57 10.07 -9.23 -2.84
CA LYS A 57 10.97 -8.53 -1.91
C LYS A 57 12.30 -8.18 -2.56
N LYS A 58 12.87 -9.09 -3.37
CA LYS A 58 14.13 -8.88 -4.07
C LYS A 58 14.03 -7.74 -5.09
N LYS A 59 12.98 -7.75 -5.95
CA LYS A 59 12.77 -6.70 -6.97
C LYS A 59 12.60 -5.32 -6.35
N ARG A 60 11.88 -5.21 -5.24
CA ARG A 60 11.66 -3.95 -4.52
C ARG A 60 12.91 -3.33 -3.89
N ARG A 61 13.99 -4.09 -3.70
CA ARG A 61 15.21 -3.59 -3.02
C ARG A 61 15.88 -2.45 -3.75
N SER A 62 15.90 -2.47 -5.08
CA SER A 62 16.52 -1.44 -5.92
C SER A 62 15.58 -0.33 -6.36
N MET A 63 14.33 -0.32 -5.89
CA MET A 63 13.30 0.62 -6.31
C MET A 63 12.90 1.56 -5.19
N VAL A 64 12.31 2.71 -5.54
CA VAL A 64 11.50 3.52 -4.63
C VAL A 64 10.06 3.06 -4.75
N THR A 65 9.52 2.44 -3.70
CA THR A 65 8.18 1.86 -3.76
C THR A 65 7.12 2.78 -3.17
N ALA A 66 5.89 2.70 -3.67
CA ALA A 66 4.80 3.59 -3.27
C ALA A 66 4.58 3.60 -1.74
N SER A 67 4.62 2.43 -1.09
CA SER A 67 4.48 2.33 0.37
C SER A 67 5.61 3.01 1.17
N GLU A 68 6.74 3.30 0.55
CA GLU A 68 7.91 3.96 1.17
C GLU A 68 7.99 5.45 0.79
N CYS A 69 7.19 5.89 -0.20
CA CYS A 69 7.25 7.21 -0.78
C CYS A 69 7.14 8.32 0.27
N ALA A 70 6.16 8.27 1.15
CA ALA A 70 6.00 9.27 2.21
C ALA A 70 7.22 9.36 3.13
N ALA A 71 7.88 8.24 3.42
CA ALA A 71 9.09 8.22 4.24
C ALA A 71 10.29 8.83 3.48
N VAL A 72 10.43 8.53 2.19
CA VAL A 72 11.47 9.12 1.33
C VAL A 72 11.27 10.62 1.21
N LEU A 73 10.04 11.08 1.09
CA LEU A 73 9.68 12.50 1.04
C LEU A 73 9.80 13.22 2.40
N GLY A 74 9.99 12.48 3.51
CA GLY A 74 10.02 13.04 4.87
C GLY A 74 8.64 13.41 5.40
N GLN A 75 7.59 12.82 4.85
CA GLN A 75 6.19 13.04 5.22
C GLN A 75 5.65 11.97 6.17
N ASN A 76 6.48 10.99 6.55
CA ASN A 76 6.10 9.90 7.46
C ASN A 76 6.73 10.14 8.85
N LYS A 77 5.89 10.13 9.90
CA LYS A 77 6.34 10.36 11.28
C LYS A 77 7.07 9.16 11.91
N TYR A 78 6.91 7.96 11.35
CA TYR A 78 7.49 6.72 11.89
C TYR A 78 8.78 6.32 11.19
N ASP A 79 8.89 6.63 9.90
CA ASP A 79 10.01 6.27 9.05
C ASP A 79 10.68 7.48 8.40
N THR A 80 11.98 7.35 8.18
CA THR A 80 12.80 8.40 7.55
C THR A 80 13.50 7.85 6.30
N PRO A 81 13.96 8.71 5.38
CA PRO A 81 14.72 8.26 4.20
C PRO A 81 15.90 7.36 4.59
N GLN A 82 16.62 7.70 5.67
CA GLN A 82 17.74 6.90 6.15
C GLN A 82 17.32 5.50 6.61
N LYS A 83 16.19 5.38 7.32
CA LYS A 83 15.68 4.06 7.75
C LYS A 83 15.28 3.20 6.55
N ILE A 84 14.63 3.82 5.51
CA ILE A 84 14.29 3.13 4.27
C ILE A 84 15.56 2.63 3.59
N LEU A 85 16.56 3.51 3.41
CA LEU A 85 17.84 3.15 2.81
C LEU A 85 18.50 1.96 3.53
N MET A 86 18.62 2.00 4.84
CA MET A 86 19.20 0.90 5.63
C MET A 86 18.44 -0.42 5.48
N ARG A 87 17.11 -0.39 5.37
CA ARG A 87 16.30 -1.60 5.11
C ARG A 87 16.57 -2.16 3.71
N LYS A 88 16.64 -1.30 2.70
CA LYS A 88 16.93 -1.71 1.32
C LYS A 88 18.33 -2.30 1.17
N LEU A 89 19.30 -1.79 1.93
CA LEU A 89 20.66 -2.34 1.98
C LEU A 89 20.75 -3.64 2.81
N GLY A 90 19.67 -4.07 3.46
CA GLY A 90 19.67 -5.25 4.33
C GLY A 90 20.37 -5.06 5.68
N MET A 91 20.73 -3.81 6.03
CA MET A 91 21.39 -3.49 7.30
C MET A 91 20.43 -3.52 8.50
N THR A 92 19.13 -3.42 8.24
CA THR A 92 18.08 -3.56 9.23
C THR A 92 16.93 -4.38 8.66
N VAL A 93 16.29 -5.17 9.51
CA VAL A 93 15.15 -6.00 9.13
C VAL A 93 13.89 -5.46 9.80
N PHE A 94 12.88 -5.19 9.01
CA PHE A 94 11.54 -4.96 9.54
C PHE A 94 10.89 -6.33 9.79
N LYS A 95 10.71 -6.66 11.06
CA LYS A 95 10.15 -7.97 11.46
C LYS A 95 8.63 -8.05 11.37
N GLY A 96 7.96 -6.93 11.02
CA GLY A 96 6.53 -6.81 11.21
C GLY A 96 6.16 -6.72 12.69
N ASN A 97 4.92 -6.50 12.97
CA ASN A 97 4.32 -6.54 14.30
C ASN A 97 2.84 -6.94 14.19
N LYS A 98 2.16 -7.07 15.34
CA LYS A 98 0.73 -7.42 15.38
C LYS A 98 -0.17 -6.49 14.55
N PHE A 99 0.20 -5.21 14.40
CA PHE A 99 -0.56 -4.25 13.58
C PHE A 99 -0.38 -4.52 12.09
N THR A 100 0.84 -4.91 11.66
CA THR A 100 1.10 -5.31 10.27
C THR A 100 0.34 -6.57 9.91
N GLN A 101 0.33 -7.57 10.82
CA GLN A 101 -0.42 -8.81 10.62
C GLN A 101 -1.91 -8.54 10.53
N HIS A 102 -2.47 -7.80 11.50
CA HIS A 102 -3.88 -7.42 11.48
C HIS A 102 -4.28 -6.74 10.16
N GLY A 103 -3.47 -5.78 9.67
CA GLY A 103 -3.76 -5.13 8.39
C GLY A 103 -3.82 -6.11 7.22
N GLN A 104 -2.95 -7.13 7.22
CA GLN A 104 -2.94 -8.18 6.19
C GLN A 104 -4.16 -9.09 6.28
N ASP A 105 -4.55 -9.47 7.49
CA ASP A 105 -5.68 -10.37 7.73
C ASP A 105 -7.02 -9.69 7.36
N MET A 106 -7.11 -8.37 7.55
CA MET A 106 -8.32 -7.60 7.28
C MET A 106 -8.42 -7.05 5.84
N GLU A 107 -7.34 -7.08 5.07
CA GLU A 107 -7.29 -6.51 3.71
C GLU A 107 -8.35 -7.12 2.78
N ALA A 108 -8.46 -8.45 2.76
CA ALA A 108 -9.45 -9.15 1.93
C ALA A 108 -10.90 -8.78 2.31
N ALA A 109 -11.20 -8.70 3.60
CA ALA A 109 -12.52 -8.32 4.09
C ALA A 109 -12.87 -6.85 3.74
N ALA A 110 -11.88 -5.95 3.79
CA ALA A 110 -12.08 -4.56 3.42
C ALA A 110 -12.33 -4.41 1.91
N ILE A 111 -11.61 -5.17 1.07
CA ILE A 111 -11.84 -5.22 -0.38
C ILE A 111 -13.25 -5.75 -0.67
N ALA A 112 -13.62 -6.87 -0.07
CA ALA A 112 -14.93 -7.45 -0.25
C ALA A 112 -16.07 -6.46 0.12
N ARG A 113 -15.92 -5.74 1.23
CA ARG A 113 -16.86 -4.71 1.60
C ARG A 113 -16.89 -3.54 0.61
N TYR A 114 -15.72 -3.11 0.13
CA TYR A 114 -15.62 -2.09 -0.90
C TYR A 114 -16.40 -2.48 -2.16
N GLU A 115 -16.26 -3.72 -2.63
CA GLU A 115 -16.99 -4.24 -3.79
C GLU A 115 -18.51 -4.21 -3.59
N VAL A 116 -18.98 -4.54 -2.38
CA VAL A 116 -20.40 -4.49 -2.03
C VAL A 116 -20.94 -3.05 -2.02
N GLU A 117 -20.21 -2.13 -1.38
CA GLU A 117 -20.66 -0.74 -1.22
C GLU A 117 -20.63 0.03 -2.55
N THR A 118 -19.68 -0.30 -3.43
CA THR A 118 -19.49 0.43 -4.69
C THR A 118 -20.09 -0.24 -5.91
N GLY A 119 -20.25 -1.56 -5.89
CA GLY A 119 -20.61 -2.38 -7.06
C GLY A 119 -19.46 -2.53 -8.06
N HIS A 120 -18.24 -2.12 -7.70
CA HIS A 120 -17.04 -2.35 -8.50
C HIS A 120 -16.46 -3.73 -8.23
N THR A 121 -15.83 -4.34 -9.22
CA THR A 121 -15.01 -5.54 -9.06
C THR A 121 -13.55 -5.13 -8.98
N VAL A 122 -12.81 -5.68 -8.01
CA VAL A 122 -11.41 -5.40 -7.78
C VAL A 122 -10.54 -6.54 -8.30
N GLU A 123 -9.56 -6.21 -9.12
CA GLU A 123 -8.53 -7.14 -9.57
C GLU A 123 -7.24 -6.93 -8.76
N THR A 124 -6.64 -8.04 -8.35
CA THR A 124 -5.33 -8.01 -7.68
C THR A 124 -4.19 -7.82 -8.67
N PHE A 125 -3.28 -6.93 -8.30
CA PHE A 125 -2.02 -6.71 -9.02
C PHE A 125 -0.85 -6.91 -8.06
N GLY A 126 0.25 -7.38 -8.60
CA GLY A 126 1.49 -7.52 -7.85
C GLY A 126 2.36 -6.27 -7.89
N LEU A 127 3.66 -6.45 -8.10
CA LEU A 127 4.58 -5.32 -8.24
C LEU A 127 4.49 -4.76 -9.66
N MET A 128 4.01 -3.55 -9.77
CA MET A 128 3.98 -2.75 -11.00
C MET A 128 5.14 -1.76 -11.01
N VAL A 129 5.65 -1.45 -12.19
CA VAL A 129 6.80 -0.57 -12.39
C VAL A 129 6.42 0.52 -13.39
N SER A 130 6.77 1.76 -13.11
CA SER A 130 6.55 2.86 -14.03
C SER A 130 7.27 2.61 -15.36
N PRO A 131 6.59 2.74 -16.51
CA PRO A 131 7.23 2.63 -17.82
C PRO A 131 8.32 3.68 -18.04
N ASP A 132 8.10 4.89 -17.55
CA ASP A 132 9.01 6.03 -17.74
C ASP A 132 10.13 6.08 -16.69
N GLU A 133 9.84 5.59 -15.47
CA GLU A 133 10.78 5.52 -14.36
C GLU A 133 10.93 4.07 -13.84
N PRO A 134 11.78 3.23 -14.47
CA PRO A 134 11.92 1.81 -14.10
C PRO A 134 12.39 1.55 -12.66
N TRP A 135 12.86 2.59 -11.97
CA TRP A 135 13.24 2.55 -10.57
C TRP A 135 12.07 2.87 -9.61
N LEU A 136 10.91 3.24 -10.14
CA LEU A 136 9.72 3.56 -9.38
C LEU A 136 8.73 2.38 -9.46
N GLY A 137 8.36 1.84 -8.31
CA GLY A 137 7.46 0.69 -8.26
C GLY A 137 6.37 0.83 -7.21
N GLY A 138 5.32 0.03 -7.35
CA GLY A 138 4.23 -0.02 -6.40
C GLY A 138 3.43 -1.31 -6.53
N SER A 139 2.76 -1.69 -5.45
CA SER A 139 1.82 -2.81 -5.45
C SER A 139 0.55 -2.28 -4.82
N PRO A 140 -0.48 -1.95 -5.62
CA PRO A 140 -1.77 -1.58 -5.09
C PRO A 140 -2.42 -2.78 -4.39
N ASP A 141 -3.31 -2.54 -3.45
CA ASP A 141 -4.12 -3.60 -2.85
C ASP A 141 -5.13 -4.13 -3.87
N GLY A 142 -5.51 -3.29 -4.85
CA GLY A 142 -6.26 -3.69 -6.03
C GLY A 142 -6.43 -2.57 -7.05
N ILE A 143 -6.98 -2.92 -8.20
CA ILE A 143 -7.44 -1.96 -9.22
C ILE A 143 -8.81 -2.42 -9.68
N THR A 144 -9.78 -1.53 -9.73
CA THR A 144 -11.10 -1.87 -10.23
C THR A 144 -11.10 -2.03 -11.75
N GLN A 145 -12.02 -2.80 -12.29
CA GLN A 145 -12.20 -2.94 -13.75
C GLN A 145 -12.48 -1.60 -14.45
N CYS A 146 -12.98 -0.61 -13.71
CA CYS A 146 -13.19 0.76 -14.19
C CYS A 146 -11.93 1.64 -14.17
N GLY A 147 -10.77 1.09 -13.78
CA GLY A 147 -9.52 1.85 -13.74
C GLY A 147 -9.39 2.77 -12.53
N ARG A 148 -9.79 2.30 -11.33
CA ARG A 148 -9.57 3.01 -10.07
C ARG A 148 -8.56 2.23 -9.23
N VAL A 149 -7.52 2.89 -8.74
CA VAL A 149 -6.59 2.27 -7.77
C VAL A 149 -7.31 2.10 -6.44
N VAL A 150 -7.22 0.93 -5.83
CA VAL A 150 -7.74 0.68 -4.47
C VAL A 150 -6.56 0.53 -3.52
N GLU A 151 -6.53 1.35 -2.48
CA GLU A 151 -5.53 1.29 -1.40
C GLU A 151 -6.24 1.16 -0.06
N VAL A 152 -6.00 0.07 0.64
CA VAL A 152 -6.70 -0.32 1.87
C VAL A 152 -5.83 -0.06 3.10
N LYS A 153 -6.43 0.47 4.15
CA LYS A 153 -5.82 0.58 5.48
C LYS A 153 -6.78 0.10 6.56
N CYS A 154 -6.31 -0.84 7.38
CA CYS A 154 -7.06 -1.37 8.51
C CYS A 154 -6.38 -0.97 9.84
N PRO A 155 -6.63 0.26 10.35
CA PRO A 155 -5.99 0.73 11.57
C PRO A 155 -6.55 0.01 12.80
N VAL A 156 -5.67 -0.35 13.76
CA VAL A 156 -6.07 -0.95 15.04
C VAL A 156 -6.39 0.11 16.09
N THR A 157 -5.52 1.13 16.20
CA THR A 157 -5.59 2.11 17.30
C THR A 157 -5.92 3.53 16.83
N ARG A 158 -5.67 3.83 15.56
CA ARG A 158 -5.95 5.15 15.01
C ARG A 158 -7.45 5.27 14.70
N GLU A 159 -8.04 6.41 15.08
CA GLU A 159 -9.39 6.76 14.66
C GLU A 159 -9.44 7.03 13.14
N ILE A 160 -10.54 6.65 12.52
CA ILE A 160 -10.88 7.03 11.14
C ILE A 160 -11.57 8.39 11.21
N VAL A 161 -11.02 9.37 10.51
CA VAL A 161 -11.62 10.70 10.41
C VAL A 161 -12.44 10.77 9.12
N PRO A 162 -13.76 10.95 9.19
CA PRO A 162 -14.61 10.92 8.01
C PRO A 162 -14.17 11.91 6.92
N GLY A 163 -13.98 11.40 5.69
CA GLY A 163 -13.59 12.19 4.53
C GLY A 163 -12.10 12.58 4.48
N GLU A 164 -11.29 12.20 5.48
CA GLU A 164 -9.88 12.56 5.51
C GLU A 164 -8.98 11.37 5.20
N ILE A 165 -7.86 11.65 4.53
CA ILE A 165 -6.77 10.69 4.30
C ILE A 165 -5.56 11.15 5.11
N PRO A 166 -5.01 10.31 6.00
CA PRO A 166 -3.80 10.68 6.72
C PRO A 166 -2.66 11.00 5.76
N ARG A 167 -2.02 12.15 5.97
CA ARG A 167 -1.00 12.72 5.07
C ARG A 167 0.06 11.71 4.60
N GLN A 168 0.41 10.79 5.47
CA GLN A 168 1.42 9.76 5.16
C GLN A 168 1.00 8.74 4.08
N TYR A 169 -0.30 8.65 3.75
CA TYR A 169 -0.80 7.74 2.72
C TYR A 169 -1.02 8.43 1.38
N MET A 170 -1.23 9.74 1.38
CA MET A 170 -1.45 10.49 0.14
C MET A 170 -0.30 10.29 -0.87
N ALA A 171 0.96 10.35 -0.41
CA ALA A 171 2.11 10.13 -1.29
C ALA A 171 2.14 8.71 -1.89
N GLN A 172 1.66 7.69 -1.16
CA GLN A 172 1.54 6.33 -1.66
C GLN A 172 0.51 6.26 -2.78
N VAL A 173 -0.68 6.82 -2.54
CA VAL A 173 -1.80 6.81 -3.50
C VAL A 173 -1.42 7.56 -4.78
N GLN A 174 -0.84 8.75 -4.66
CA GLN A 174 -0.41 9.54 -5.82
C GLN A 174 0.69 8.84 -6.63
N GLN A 175 1.65 8.18 -5.96
CA GLN A 175 2.67 7.41 -6.66
C GLN A 175 2.09 6.20 -7.39
N LEU A 176 1.10 5.50 -6.81
CA LEU A 176 0.41 4.40 -7.48
C LEU A 176 -0.32 4.88 -8.74
N MET A 177 -1.04 6.01 -8.66
CA MET A 177 -1.69 6.61 -9.84
C MET A 177 -0.67 7.07 -10.89
N HIS A 178 0.48 7.61 -10.48
CA HIS A 178 1.54 7.97 -11.41
C HIS A 178 2.11 6.73 -12.14
N ILE A 179 2.37 5.62 -11.43
CA ILE A 179 2.89 4.37 -12.02
C ILE A 179 1.89 3.77 -13.02
N THR A 180 0.61 3.78 -12.68
CA THR A 180 -0.45 3.13 -13.47
C THR A 180 -1.02 4.02 -14.56
N GLY A 181 -0.81 5.33 -14.49
CA GLY A 181 -1.45 6.31 -15.37
C GLY A 181 -2.94 6.52 -15.08
N LEU A 182 -3.46 5.94 -14.00
CA LEU A 182 -4.86 6.07 -13.62
C LEU A 182 -5.15 7.41 -12.95
N GLU A 183 -6.33 7.96 -13.20
CA GLU A 183 -6.72 9.31 -12.78
C GLU A 183 -7.41 9.35 -11.40
N VAL A 184 -7.88 8.19 -10.91
CA VAL A 184 -8.66 8.11 -9.68
C VAL A 184 -8.18 6.95 -8.82
N ALA A 185 -8.16 7.17 -7.53
CA ALA A 185 -7.98 6.12 -6.53
C ALA A 185 -9.10 6.19 -5.49
N ASP A 186 -9.41 5.04 -4.91
CA ASP A 186 -10.25 4.92 -3.72
C ASP A 186 -9.38 4.50 -2.54
N PHE A 187 -9.28 5.40 -1.58
CA PHE A 187 -8.62 5.12 -0.31
C PHE A 187 -9.64 4.55 0.66
N VAL A 188 -9.47 3.29 1.01
CA VAL A 188 -10.41 2.53 1.83
C VAL A 188 -9.85 2.39 3.24
N GLU A 189 -10.63 2.74 4.25
CA GLU A 189 -10.28 2.48 5.64
C GLU A 189 -11.35 1.63 6.31
N MET A 190 -10.93 0.60 7.04
CA MET A 190 -11.79 -0.26 7.82
C MET A 190 -11.18 -0.53 9.20
N LYS A 191 -11.93 -0.22 10.28
CA LYS A 191 -11.57 -0.52 11.65
C LYS A 191 -12.75 -1.27 12.30
N GLY A 192 -12.75 -2.59 12.10
CA GLY A 192 -13.89 -3.41 12.47
C GLY A 192 -15.10 -3.23 11.54
N PRO A 193 -16.24 -3.84 11.88
CA PRO A 193 -17.40 -3.88 11.00
C PRO A 193 -18.14 -2.53 10.89
N GLU A 194 -18.09 -1.70 11.93
CA GLU A 194 -18.88 -0.45 12.00
C GLU A 194 -18.14 0.76 11.43
N GLU A 195 -16.82 0.78 11.53
CA GLU A 195 -16.01 1.90 11.06
C GLU A 195 -15.42 1.62 9.68
N PHE A 196 -16.06 2.14 8.65
CA PHE A 196 -15.64 1.98 7.25
C PHE A 196 -15.84 3.27 6.48
N GLN A 197 -14.85 3.62 5.65
CA GLN A 197 -14.99 4.72 4.69
C GLN A 197 -14.27 4.46 3.39
N ILE A 198 -14.75 5.09 2.34
CA ILE A 198 -14.12 5.19 1.03
C ILE A 198 -13.92 6.68 0.75
N VAL A 199 -12.69 7.09 0.49
CA VAL A 199 -12.38 8.48 0.12
C VAL A 199 -11.79 8.48 -1.28
N GLU A 200 -12.50 9.12 -2.22
CA GLU A 200 -12.03 9.29 -3.58
C GLU A 200 -10.84 10.27 -3.62
N VAL A 201 -9.79 9.89 -4.34
CA VAL A 201 -8.59 10.70 -4.59
C VAL A 201 -8.44 10.88 -6.08
N LYS A 202 -8.33 12.11 -6.53
CA LYS A 202 -7.96 12.43 -7.91
C LYS A 202 -6.44 12.52 -8.03
N ARG A 203 -5.92 12.12 -9.19
CA ARG A 203 -4.51 12.31 -9.47
C ARG A 203 -4.20 13.81 -9.51
N ASP A 204 -3.20 14.20 -8.74
CA ASP A 204 -2.64 15.54 -8.78
C ASP A 204 -1.61 15.62 -9.92
N PRO A 205 -1.86 16.37 -10.99
CA PRO A 205 -0.96 16.45 -12.13
C PRO A 205 0.40 17.05 -11.78
N ASP A 206 0.46 17.89 -10.72
CA ASP A 206 1.70 18.55 -10.28
C ASP A 206 2.45 17.75 -9.21
N TRP A 207 1.85 16.68 -8.71
CA TRP A 207 2.46 15.88 -7.65
C TRP A 207 3.83 15.33 -8.05
N TRP A 208 3.93 14.79 -9.26
CA TRP A 208 5.17 14.24 -9.78
C TRP A 208 6.24 15.32 -9.90
N ASN A 209 5.94 16.43 -10.56
CA ASN A 209 6.86 17.55 -10.75
C ASN A 209 7.40 18.10 -9.41
N THR A 210 6.53 18.11 -8.39
CA THR A 210 6.88 18.58 -7.04
C THR A 210 7.82 17.62 -6.31
N HIS A 211 7.70 16.31 -6.55
CA HIS A 211 8.37 15.30 -5.74
C HIS A 211 9.46 14.51 -6.46
N GLU A 212 9.47 14.49 -7.79
CA GLU A 212 10.40 13.74 -8.63
C GLU A 212 11.85 13.91 -8.19
N LYS A 213 12.30 15.14 -8.06
CA LYS A 213 13.69 15.44 -7.70
C LYS A 213 14.13 14.70 -6.44
N LYS A 214 13.32 14.75 -5.39
CA LYS A 214 13.66 14.12 -4.11
C LYS A 214 13.63 12.61 -4.17
N LEU A 215 12.67 12.03 -4.92
CA LEU A 215 12.58 10.60 -5.14
C LEU A 215 13.78 10.09 -5.95
N ARG A 216 14.18 10.83 -6.98
CA ARG A 216 15.33 10.53 -7.85
C ARG A 216 16.65 10.64 -7.08
N GLU A 217 16.84 11.67 -6.25
CA GLU A 217 18.00 11.82 -5.37
C GLU A 217 18.12 10.64 -4.39
N PHE A 218 17.00 10.20 -3.80
CA PHE A 218 17.01 9.02 -2.94
C PHE A 218 17.37 7.75 -3.71
N HIS A 219 16.82 7.55 -4.91
CA HIS A 219 17.13 6.40 -5.74
C HIS A 219 18.60 6.38 -6.15
N ALA A 220 19.16 7.52 -6.59
CA ALA A 220 20.58 7.63 -6.91
C ALA A 220 21.46 7.24 -5.71
N ARG A 221 21.13 7.74 -4.52
CA ARG A 221 21.83 7.37 -3.29
C ARG A 221 21.70 5.89 -2.94
N LEU A 222 20.53 5.30 -3.17
CA LEU A 222 20.34 3.85 -3.00
C LEU A 222 21.22 3.05 -3.96
N THR A 223 21.26 3.43 -5.22
CA THR A 223 22.08 2.78 -6.25
C THR A 223 23.56 2.83 -5.90
N GLU A 224 24.10 4.01 -5.56
CA GLU A 224 25.48 4.16 -5.08
C GLU A 224 25.81 3.23 -3.92
N CYS A 225 24.92 3.14 -2.91
CA CYS A 225 25.14 2.27 -1.76
C CYS A 225 24.96 0.78 -2.06
N LEU A 226 24.23 0.41 -3.11
CA LEU A 226 24.13 -0.98 -3.56
C LEU A 226 25.38 -1.42 -4.33
N GLU A 227 25.99 -0.51 -5.09
CA GLU A 227 27.24 -0.70 -5.83
C GLU A 227 28.45 -0.67 -4.90
N ASP A 228 28.50 0.29 -3.98
CA ASP A 228 29.55 0.41 -2.95
C ASP A 228 28.93 0.46 -1.53
N PRO A 229 28.84 -0.67 -0.82
CA PRO A 229 28.32 -0.72 0.53
C PRO A 229 29.07 0.11 1.57
N THR A 230 30.31 0.55 1.28
CA THR A 230 31.07 1.42 2.19
C THR A 230 30.46 2.82 2.32
N LEU A 231 29.70 3.23 1.32
CA LEU A 231 28.97 4.50 1.29
C LEU A 231 27.68 4.46 2.15
N ALA A 232 27.30 3.29 2.65
CA ALA A 232 26.10 3.16 3.44
C ALA A 232 26.16 3.95 4.75
N PRO A 233 25.05 4.57 5.20
CA PRO A 233 25.04 5.32 6.43
C PRO A 233 25.29 4.41 7.65
N LYS A 234 26.18 4.82 8.53
CA LYS A 234 26.44 4.08 9.77
C LYS A 234 25.21 4.13 10.69
N PRO A 235 24.83 3.01 11.33
CA PRO A 235 23.74 3.01 12.31
C PRO A 235 24.04 4.03 13.43
N ARG A 236 23.06 4.87 13.75
CA ARG A 236 23.19 5.74 14.92
C ARG A 236 23.34 4.88 16.17
N ARG A 237 24.45 5.01 16.89
CA ARG A 237 24.60 4.38 18.22
C ARG A 237 23.46 4.89 19.09
N ARG A 238 22.62 3.97 19.60
CA ARG A 238 21.65 4.29 20.65
C ARG A 238 22.43 4.90 21.82
N LYS A 239 22.15 6.16 22.16
CA LYS A 239 22.62 6.68 23.45
C LYS A 239 22.05 5.74 24.52
N LYS A 240 22.92 5.07 25.30
CA LYS A 240 22.49 4.34 26.50
C LYS A 240 21.73 5.35 27.36
N LYS A 241 20.45 5.06 27.70
CA LYS A 241 19.78 5.79 28.78
C LYS A 241 20.71 5.75 29.98
N LYS A 242 21.09 6.91 30.50
CA LYS A 242 21.74 6.95 31.79
C LYS A 242 20.77 6.28 32.76
N PRO A 243 21.24 5.38 33.63
CA PRO A 243 20.40 4.88 34.72
C PRO A 243 19.93 6.11 35.52
N ASP A 244 18.63 6.23 35.74
CA ASP A 244 18.06 7.17 36.70
C ASP A 244 18.60 6.73 38.07
N PHE A 245 19.61 7.43 38.57
CA PHE A 245 20.01 7.31 39.96
C PHE A 245 18.97 8.08 40.76
N ASP A 246 18.04 7.34 41.33
CA ASP A 246 17.16 7.81 42.38
C ASP A 246 18.00 7.91 43.66
N PHE A 247 18.34 9.12 44.06
CA PHE A 247 18.86 9.40 45.40
C PHE A 247 17.62 9.63 46.26
N GLY A 248 17.20 8.54 46.96
CA GLY A 248 16.24 8.61 48.03
C GLY A 248 16.66 9.52 49.18
#